data_4531688c15b8120ec520c13d2249b005
#
_entry.id   4531688c15b8120ec520c13d2249b005
#
_cell.length_a   1.000
_cell.length_b   1.000
_cell.length_c   1.000
_cell.angle_alpha   90.00
_cell.angle_beta   90.00
_cell.angle_gamma   90.00
#
_symmetry.space_group_name_H-M   'P 1'
#
loop_
_entity.id
_entity.type
_entity.pdbx_description
1 polymer ?
#
loop_
_entity_poly.entity_id
_entity_poly.type
_entity_poly.pdbx_seq_one_letter_code
_entity_poly.pdbx_strand_id
1 'polypeptide(L)'
;LFNFREIRYFDIKGAKTGLLSKAMTAPDGIVRIPLNESSDPKSQINEYLQQYNGEGIQHIACFTDDIYATVEAMRAADIRFLDTPDTYFDVIDQRIPDHGEDVLRLRRSKILIDADEETKQRKLLQIFTLNAVGPIFFEIIQRKGNEGFGEGNFQALFESIELDQIRRGVV
;
A
#
# COMPACT_ATOMS: atom_id res chain seq x y z
N LEU A 1 9.82 -26.29 -0.48
CA LEU A 1 10.86 -26.16 0.55
C LEU A 1 10.32 -25.53 1.83
N PHE A 2 9.63 -24.39 1.74
CA PHE A 2 9.16 -23.64 2.91
C PHE A 2 7.70 -23.89 3.27
N ASN A 3 7.01 -24.79 2.58
CA ASN A 3 5.61 -25.18 2.78
C ASN A 3 4.62 -24.00 2.80
N PHE A 4 4.91 -22.95 2.02
CA PHE A 4 3.98 -21.85 1.83
C PHE A 4 2.72 -22.31 1.13
N ARG A 5 1.58 -21.71 1.47
CA ARG A 5 0.28 -21.99 0.88
C ARG A 5 -0.33 -20.72 0.32
N GLU A 6 -1.00 -20.81 -0.82
CA GLU A 6 -1.83 -19.73 -1.35
C GLU A 6 -3.03 -19.53 -0.42
N ILE A 7 -3.24 -18.29 0.02
CA ILE A 7 -4.36 -17.91 0.88
C ILE A 7 -5.33 -16.97 0.17
N ARG A 8 -4.88 -16.26 -0.86
CA ARG A 8 -5.71 -15.31 -1.59
C ARG A 8 -5.16 -15.07 -2.99
N TYR A 9 -6.07 -14.81 -3.92
CA TYR A 9 -5.78 -14.40 -5.29
C TYR A 9 -6.49 -13.07 -5.57
N PHE A 10 -5.79 -12.14 -6.24
CA PHE A 10 -6.33 -10.86 -6.64
C PHE A 10 -6.13 -10.67 -8.14
N ASP A 11 -7.17 -10.19 -8.82
CA ASP A 11 -7.13 -9.64 -10.18
C ASP A 11 -7.43 -8.15 -10.07
N ILE A 12 -6.37 -7.34 -9.98
CA ILE A 12 -6.49 -5.89 -9.77
C ILE A 12 -6.43 -5.20 -11.12
N LYS A 13 -7.49 -4.49 -11.46
CA LYS A 13 -7.62 -3.73 -12.72
C LYS A 13 -7.67 -2.24 -12.42
N GLY A 14 -6.62 -1.52 -12.83
CA GLY A 14 -6.64 -0.08 -12.92
C GLY A 14 -7.27 0.39 -14.24
N ALA A 15 -7.45 1.69 -14.41
CA ALA A 15 -8.03 2.25 -15.64
C ALA A 15 -7.15 2.01 -16.87
N LYS A 16 -5.84 1.87 -16.71
CA LYS A 16 -4.88 1.68 -17.80
C LYS A 16 -3.99 0.45 -17.68
N THR A 17 -3.73 -0.03 -16.47
CA THR A 17 -2.86 -1.19 -16.22
C THR A 17 -3.49 -2.09 -15.17
N GLY A 18 -3.07 -3.36 -15.12
CA GLY A 18 -3.55 -4.31 -14.13
C GLY A 18 -2.43 -5.23 -13.66
N LEU A 19 -2.69 -5.95 -12.59
CA LEU A 19 -1.81 -6.98 -12.07
C LEU A 19 -2.60 -8.16 -11.53
N LEU A 20 -1.98 -9.33 -11.57
CA LEU A 20 -2.41 -10.52 -10.88
C LEU A 20 -1.54 -10.70 -9.65
N SER A 21 -2.14 -11.00 -8.52
CA SER A 21 -1.42 -11.23 -7.28
C SER A 21 -1.85 -12.51 -6.60
N LYS A 22 -0.88 -13.30 -6.15
CA LYS A 22 -1.08 -14.48 -5.31
C LYS A 22 -0.44 -14.26 -3.96
N ALA A 23 -1.26 -14.15 -2.92
CA ALA A 23 -0.75 -14.05 -1.56
C ALA A 23 -0.44 -15.44 -1.01
N MET A 24 0.83 -15.65 -0.70
CA MET A 24 1.35 -16.86 -0.08
C MET A 24 1.57 -16.63 1.41
N THR A 25 1.32 -17.62 2.25
CA THR A 25 1.64 -17.58 3.68
C THR A 25 2.44 -18.78 4.13
N ALA A 26 3.34 -18.56 5.08
CA ALA A 26 4.01 -19.61 5.82
C ALA A 26 3.02 -20.40 6.71
N PRO A 27 3.37 -21.61 7.15
CA PRO A 27 2.48 -22.44 7.98
C PRO A 27 2.02 -21.77 9.29
N ASP A 28 2.85 -20.90 9.86
CA ASP A 28 2.56 -20.13 11.09
C ASP A 28 1.70 -18.87 10.82
N GLY A 29 1.48 -18.51 9.54
CA GLY A 29 0.74 -17.31 9.15
C GLY A 29 1.47 -15.99 9.34
N ILE A 30 2.70 -15.99 9.85
CA ILE A 30 3.46 -14.77 10.16
C ILE A 30 4.08 -14.19 8.91
N VAL A 31 4.80 -15.01 8.15
CA VAL A 31 5.42 -14.56 6.90
C VAL A 31 4.42 -14.67 5.77
N ARG A 32 4.15 -13.53 5.11
CA ARG A 32 3.22 -13.42 3.99
C ARG A 32 3.94 -12.79 2.80
N ILE A 33 3.83 -13.40 1.64
CA ILE A 33 4.53 -12.97 0.42
C ILE A 33 3.51 -12.85 -0.70
N PRO A 34 3.09 -11.64 -1.08
CA PRO A 34 2.36 -11.41 -2.32
C PRO A 34 3.31 -11.57 -3.52
N LEU A 35 2.95 -12.42 -4.46
CA LEU A 35 3.63 -12.61 -5.73
C LEU A 35 2.82 -11.89 -6.80
N ASN A 36 3.41 -10.90 -7.43
CA ASN A 36 2.74 -10.04 -8.39
C ASN A 36 3.29 -10.26 -9.79
N GLU A 37 2.40 -10.34 -10.77
CA GLU A 37 2.77 -10.34 -12.19
C GLU A 37 1.86 -9.41 -12.99
N SER A 38 2.35 -8.91 -14.11
CA SER A 38 1.55 -8.14 -15.06
C SER A 38 1.93 -8.49 -16.50
N SER A 39 0.92 -8.66 -17.33
CA SER A 39 1.07 -8.81 -18.79
C SER A 39 1.21 -7.46 -19.51
N ASP A 40 0.98 -6.34 -18.84
CA ASP A 40 1.06 -5.00 -19.42
C ASP A 40 2.51 -4.50 -19.41
N PRO A 41 3.12 -4.24 -20.58
CA PRO A 41 4.50 -3.75 -20.67
C PRO A 41 4.73 -2.38 -19.99
N LYS A 42 3.67 -1.61 -19.76
CA LYS A 42 3.72 -0.28 -19.12
C LYS A 42 3.37 -0.31 -17.64
N SER A 43 3.19 -1.50 -17.07
CA SER A 43 2.88 -1.65 -15.65
C SER A 43 4.05 -1.28 -14.75
N GLN A 44 3.76 -0.84 -13.54
CA GLN A 44 4.77 -0.61 -12.50
C GLN A 44 5.59 -1.87 -12.18
N ILE A 45 5.02 -3.07 -12.38
CA ILE A 45 5.75 -4.33 -12.20
C ILE A 45 6.86 -4.46 -13.24
N ASN A 46 6.58 -4.15 -14.50
CA ASN A 46 7.60 -4.20 -15.55
C ASN A 46 8.67 -3.12 -15.37
N GLU A 47 8.33 -1.92 -14.89
CA GLU A 47 9.33 -0.92 -14.52
C GLU A 47 10.26 -1.44 -13.42
N TYR A 48 9.69 -2.05 -12.38
CA TYR A 48 10.47 -2.66 -11.30
C TYR A 48 11.40 -3.78 -11.84
N LEU A 49 10.88 -4.70 -12.66
CA LEU A 49 11.67 -5.78 -13.24
C LEU A 49 12.87 -5.27 -14.06
N GLN A 50 12.69 -4.15 -14.78
CA GLN A 50 13.78 -3.50 -15.51
C GLN A 50 14.81 -2.86 -14.57
N GLN A 51 14.35 -2.15 -13.53
CA GLN A 51 15.25 -1.49 -12.57
C GLN A 51 16.02 -2.49 -11.71
N TYR A 52 15.36 -3.56 -11.30
CA TYR A 52 15.94 -4.62 -10.48
C TYR A 52 16.79 -5.59 -11.30
N ASN A 53 16.64 -5.57 -12.61
CA ASN A 53 17.24 -6.49 -13.57
C ASN A 53 16.80 -7.95 -13.38
N GLY A 54 15.53 -8.16 -13.16
CA GLY A 54 14.90 -9.47 -12.97
C GLY A 54 13.84 -9.48 -11.88
N GLU A 55 13.43 -10.67 -11.48
CA GLU A 55 12.48 -10.89 -10.39
C GLU A 55 13.15 -10.71 -9.03
N GLY A 56 12.41 -10.17 -8.06
CA GLY A 56 12.94 -9.98 -6.72
C GLY A 56 11.95 -9.33 -5.76
N ILE A 57 12.46 -8.93 -4.59
CA ILE A 57 11.67 -8.26 -3.55
C ILE A 57 11.51 -6.80 -3.93
N GLN A 58 10.27 -6.35 -4.10
CA GLN A 58 9.96 -4.94 -4.34
C GLN A 58 9.94 -4.14 -3.03
N HIS A 59 9.28 -4.69 -2.01
CA HIS A 59 9.23 -4.04 -0.69
C HIS A 59 9.18 -5.05 0.44
N ILE A 60 9.47 -4.56 1.64
CA ILE A 60 9.39 -5.31 2.88
C ILE A 60 8.46 -4.56 3.83
N ALA A 61 7.37 -5.20 4.24
CA ALA A 61 6.43 -4.65 5.21
C ALA A 61 6.90 -4.91 6.64
N CYS A 62 7.03 -3.82 7.41
CA CYS A 62 7.43 -3.83 8.82
C CYS A 62 6.24 -3.43 9.70
N PHE A 63 5.92 -4.28 10.66
CA PHE A 63 4.83 -4.02 11.61
C PHE A 63 5.23 -3.00 12.68
N THR A 64 4.25 -2.20 13.11
CA THR A 64 4.34 -1.33 14.28
C THR A 64 3.03 -1.27 15.06
N ASP A 65 3.10 -1.05 16.36
CA ASP A 65 1.95 -0.83 17.24
C ASP A 65 1.43 0.63 17.20
N ASP A 66 2.30 1.58 16.82
CA ASP A 66 1.95 3.00 16.64
C ASP A 66 2.65 3.57 15.41
N ILE A 67 1.90 3.63 14.30
CA ILE A 67 2.43 4.10 13.02
C ILE A 67 2.77 5.59 13.06
N TYR A 68 2.05 6.39 13.83
CA TYR A 68 2.31 7.83 13.91
C TYR A 68 3.64 8.10 14.60
N ALA A 69 3.87 7.50 15.77
CA ALA A 69 5.15 7.64 16.49
C ALA A 69 6.31 7.08 15.66
N THR A 70 6.11 5.95 14.98
CA THR A 70 7.12 5.34 14.12
C THR A 70 7.48 6.26 12.96
N VAL A 71 6.50 6.80 12.24
CA VAL A 71 6.74 7.70 11.09
C VAL A 71 7.42 9.00 11.54
N GLU A 72 7.02 9.57 12.67
CA GLU A 72 7.66 10.75 13.24
C GLU A 72 9.13 10.49 13.57
N ALA A 73 9.44 9.36 14.22
CA ALA A 73 10.81 8.96 14.54
C ALA A 73 11.65 8.70 13.28
N MET A 74 11.09 8.02 12.28
CA MET A 74 11.77 7.76 11.01
C MET A 74 12.05 9.07 10.24
N ARG A 75 11.14 10.02 10.24
CA ARG A 75 11.35 11.36 9.64
C ARG A 75 12.42 12.16 10.37
N ALA A 76 12.47 12.06 11.70
CA ALA A 76 13.52 12.68 12.49
C ALA A 76 14.91 12.07 12.20
N ALA A 77 14.95 10.83 11.70
CA ALA A 77 16.15 10.15 11.21
C ALA A 77 16.38 10.32 9.70
N ASP A 78 15.80 11.35 9.08
CA ASP A 78 15.91 11.69 7.65
C ASP A 78 15.41 10.60 6.67
N ILE A 79 14.58 9.67 7.14
CA ILE A 79 13.91 8.70 6.26
C ILE A 79 12.79 9.41 5.49
N ARG A 80 12.85 9.33 4.17
CA ARG A 80 11.86 9.93 3.27
C ARG A 80 10.79 8.92 2.89
N PHE A 81 9.55 9.41 2.80
CA PHE A 81 8.38 8.62 2.43
C PHE A 81 7.83 9.07 1.07
N LEU A 82 7.11 8.18 0.42
CA LEU A 82 6.29 8.53 -0.74
C LEU A 82 5.26 9.57 -0.36
N ASP A 83 5.06 10.55 -1.23
CA ASP A 83 4.01 11.54 -1.05
C ASP A 83 2.69 10.99 -1.61
N THR A 84 1.62 11.20 -0.85
CA THR A 84 0.27 10.84 -1.26
C THR A 84 -0.50 12.13 -1.58
N PRO A 85 -1.15 12.22 -2.75
CA PRO A 85 -1.95 13.38 -3.11
C PRO A 85 -3.02 13.70 -2.06
N ASP A 86 -3.26 14.98 -1.79
CA ASP A 86 -4.26 15.39 -0.80
C ASP A 86 -5.68 14.93 -1.16
N THR A 87 -5.96 14.74 -2.46
CA THR A 87 -7.21 14.15 -2.97
C THR A 87 -7.54 12.79 -2.38
N TYR A 88 -6.54 12.00 -2.00
CA TYR A 88 -6.74 10.73 -1.30
C TYR A 88 -7.43 10.95 0.05
N PHE A 89 -7.01 11.98 0.80
CA PHE A 89 -7.54 12.28 2.14
C PHE A 89 -8.91 12.96 2.10
N ASP A 90 -9.25 13.63 0.99
CA ASP A 90 -10.54 14.32 0.82
C ASP A 90 -11.73 13.35 0.81
N VAL A 91 -11.51 12.08 0.44
CA VAL A 91 -12.56 11.06 0.26
C VAL A 91 -12.57 9.99 1.35
N ILE A 92 -11.70 10.06 2.36
CA ILE A 92 -11.58 9.02 3.39
C ILE A 92 -12.90 8.81 4.13
N ASP A 93 -13.55 9.86 4.61
CA ASP A 93 -14.80 9.76 5.37
C ASP A 93 -15.94 9.15 4.55
N GLN A 94 -15.93 9.35 3.22
CA GLN A 94 -16.91 8.73 2.31
C GLN A 94 -16.59 7.26 2.06
N ARG A 95 -15.31 6.93 1.91
CA ARG A 95 -14.84 5.59 1.62
C ARG A 95 -14.92 4.66 2.83
N ILE A 96 -14.61 5.17 4.00
CA ILE A 96 -14.58 4.42 5.26
C ILE A 96 -15.32 5.23 6.34
N PRO A 97 -16.65 5.22 6.34
CA PRO A 97 -17.43 5.90 7.38
C PRO A 97 -17.06 5.39 8.79
N ASP A 98 -17.11 6.26 9.79
CA ASP A 98 -16.88 5.94 11.20
C ASP A 98 -15.53 5.26 11.49
N HIS A 99 -14.49 5.56 10.69
CA HIS A 99 -13.16 4.95 10.85
C HIS A 99 -12.45 5.34 12.17
N GLY A 100 -12.84 6.45 12.82
CA GLY A 100 -12.32 6.87 14.13
C GLY A 100 -10.87 7.38 14.13
N GLU A 101 -10.24 7.56 12.96
CA GLU A 101 -8.91 8.18 12.84
C GLU A 101 -9.06 9.68 12.58
N ASP A 102 -8.08 10.46 13.02
CA ASP A 102 -8.00 11.89 12.69
C ASP A 102 -7.48 12.10 11.26
N VAL A 103 -8.38 12.46 10.33
CA VAL A 103 -8.05 12.68 8.91
C VAL A 103 -6.97 13.76 8.73
N LEU A 104 -6.96 14.80 9.56
CA LEU A 104 -5.91 15.83 9.48
C LEU A 104 -4.55 15.28 9.87
N ARG A 105 -4.52 14.38 10.86
CA ARG A 105 -3.29 13.69 11.27
C ARG A 105 -2.81 12.71 10.21
N LEU A 106 -3.72 11.91 9.63
CA LEU A 106 -3.42 11.03 8.48
C LEU A 106 -2.81 11.83 7.31
N ARG A 107 -3.47 12.92 6.91
CA ARG A 107 -3.02 13.80 5.82
C ARG A 107 -1.63 14.40 6.09
N ARG A 108 -1.41 14.97 7.28
CA ARG A 108 -0.13 15.54 7.66
C ARG A 108 1.00 14.52 7.65
N SER A 109 0.71 13.31 8.10
CA SER A 109 1.67 12.21 8.16
C SER A 109 1.77 11.45 6.85
N LYS A 110 0.84 11.68 5.88
CA LYS A 110 0.72 10.94 4.61
C LYS A 110 0.48 9.45 4.82
N ILE A 111 -0.20 9.08 5.90
CA ILE A 111 -0.54 7.71 6.26
C ILE A 111 -1.84 7.33 5.57
N LEU A 112 -1.81 6.21 4.86
CA LEU A 112 -2.96 5.62 4.19
C LEU A 112 -3.79 4.80 5.18
N ILE A 113 -5.10 4.71 4.94
CA ILE A 113 -6.01 3.89 5.72
C ILE A 113 -6.82 2.99 4.80
N ASP A 114 -6.91 1.71 5.14
CA ASP A 114 -7.81 0.75 4.53
C ASP A 114 -8.68 0.08 5.58
N ALA A 115 -9.82 -0.46 5.17
CA ALA A 115 -10.74 -1.16 6.06
C ALA A 115 -11.30 -2.41 5.37
N ASP A 116 -11.68 -3.40 6.18
CA ASP A 116 -12.33 -4.60 5.68
C ASP A 116 -13.63 -4.25 4.94
N GLU A 117 -13.94 -4.99 3.89
CA GLU A 117 -15.09 -4.70 3.02
C GLU A 117 -16.43 -4.92 3.71
N GLU A 118 -16.50 -5.91 4.62
CA GLU A 118 -17.76 -6.35 5.24
C GLU A 118 -18.29 -5.35 6.27
N THR A 119 -17.45 -4.95 7.23
CA THR A 119 -17.89 -4.18 8.40
C THR A 119 -17.35 -2.76 8.44
N LYS A 120 -16.26 -2.48 7.71
CA LYS A 120 -15.46 -1.24 7.79
C LYS A 120 -14.90 -0.95 9.20
N GLN A 121 -14.98 -1.92 10.12
CA GLN A 121 -14.56 -1.78 11.52
C GLN A 121 -13.07 -2.10 11.71
N ARG A 122 -12.58 -3.12 11.02
CA ARG A 122 -11.18 -3.54 11.09
C ARG A 122 -10.34 -2.73 10.12
N LYS A 123 -9.32 -2.06 10.61
CA LYS A 123 -8.52 -1.09 9.85
C LYS A 123 -7.07 -1.51 9.71
N LEU A 124 -6.46 -1.00 8.66
CA LEU A 124 -5.06 -1.10 8.34
C LEU A 124 -4.54 0.29 8.04
N LEU A 125 -3.49 0.71 8.73
CA LEU A 125 -2.76 1.94 8.42
C LEU A 125 -1.43 1.57 7.78
N GLN A 126 -1.02 2.29 6.73
CA GLN A 126 0.23 2.01 6.02
C GLN A 126 0.84 3.26 5.41
N ILE A 127 2.16 3.24 5.26
CA ILE A 127 2.93 4.25 4.54
C ILE A 127 4.17 3.61 3.93
N PHE A 128 4.64 4.14 2.82
CA PHE A 128 5.77 3.60 2.06
C PHE A 128 6.94 4.59 2.06
N THR A 129 8.16 4.08 2.25
CA THR A 129 9.36 4.90 2.08
C THR A 129 9.64 5.12 0.59
N LEU A 130 10.48 6.10 0.28
CA LEU A 130 11.18 6.09 -1.02
C LEU A 130 12.10 4.87 -1.10
N ASN A 131 12.60 4.58 -2.31
CA ASN A 131 13.56 3.49 -2.51
C ASN A 131 14.77 3.66 -1.57
N ALA A 132 15.09 2.61 -0.84
CA ALA A 132 16.13 2.59 0.19
C ALA A 132 17.37 1.78 -0.22
N VAL A 133 17.16 0.65 -0.92
CA VAL A 133 18.25 -0.21 -1.40
C VAL A 133 17.96 -0.58 -2.86
N GLY A 134 18.61 0.11 -3.81
CA GLY A 134 18.23 -0.02 -5.22
C GLY A 134 16.74 0.32 -5.40
N PRO A 135 15.96 -0.48 -6.14
CA PRO A 135 14.52 -0.23 -6.30
C PRO A 135 13.66 -0.78 -5.16
N ILE A 136 14.29 -1.25 -4.06
CA ILE A 136 13.57 -1.83 -2.91
C ILE A 136 13.21 -0.71 -1.93
N PHE A 137 11.96 -0.72 -1.45
CA PHE A 137 11.46 0.20 -0.43
C PHE A 137 10.87 -0.56 0.78
N PHE A 138 10.49 0.18 1.83
CA PHE A 138 9.85 -0.38 3.01
C PHE A 138 8.42 0.15 3.14
N GLU A 139 7.57 -0.72 3.62
CA GLU A 139 6.24 -0.39 4.08
C GLU A 139 6.22 -0.43 5.61
N ILE A 140 5.64 0.59 6.23
CA ILE A 140 5.33 0.57 7.67
C ILE A 140 3.83 0.33 7.81
N ILE A 141 3.44 -0.67 8.58
CA ILE A 141 2.06 -1.12 8.69
C ILE A 141 1.63 -1.24 10.15
N GLN A 142 0.48 -0.67 10.47
CA GLN A 142 -0.23 -0.91 11.74
C GLN A 142 -1.57 -1.56 11.44
N ARG A 143 -1.81 -2.72 12.07
CA ARG A 143 -3.06 -3.46 11.96
C ARG A 143 -3.96 -3.16 13.16
N LYS A 144 -5.14 -2.61 12.88
CA LYS A 144 -6.22 -2.41 13.85
C LYS A 144 -7.36 -3.40 13.54
N GLY A 145 -7.01 -4.69 13.59
CA GLY A 145 -7.93 -5.80 13.33
C GLY A 145 -8.07 -6.22 11.86
N ASN A 146 -7.55 -5.47 10.90
CA ASN A 146 -7.56 -5.85 9.49
C ASN A 146 -6.30 -6.65 9.13
N GLU A 147 -6.48 -7.89 8.72
CA GLU A 147 -5.42 -8.81 8.30
C GLU A 147 -5.18 -8.84 6.78
N GLY A 148 -5.83 -7.95 6.03
CA GLY A 148 -5.67 -7.81 4.58
C GLY A 148 -4.32 -7.26 4.17
N PHE A 149 -4.16 -6.99 2.88
CA PHE A 149 -2.93 -6.47 2.25
C PHE A 149 -3.05 -4.99 1.86
N GLY A 150 -4.14 -4.29 2.24
CA GLY A 150 -4.37 -2.90 1.89
C GLY A 150 -4.87 -2.68 0.45
N GLU A 151 -5.63 -3.62 -0.07
CA GLU A 151 -6.15 -3.61 -1.44
C GLU A 151 -6.98 -2.36 -1.74
N GLY A 152 -7.79 -1.92 -0.76
CA GLY A 152 -8.58 -0.71 -0.87
C GLY A 152 -7.73 0.56 -0.96
N ASN A 153 -6.55 0.57 -0.36
CA ASN A 153 -5.60 1.67 -0.51
C ASN A 153 -5.00 1.75 -1.91
N PHE A 154 -4.72 0.60 -2.52
CA PHE A 154 -4.23 0.57 -3.90
C PHE A 154 -5.21 1.25 -4.85
N GLN A 155 -6.48 0.84 -4.82
CA GLN A 155 -7.53 1.41 -5.65
C GLN A 155 -7.72 2.91 -5.36
N ALA A 156 -7.86 3.28 -4.07
CA ALA A 156 -8.09 4.65 -3.66
C ALA A 156 -6.91 5.59 -4.00
N LEU A 157 -5.68 5.12 -3.88
CA LEU A 157 -4.51 5.90 -4.27
C LEU A 157 -4.48 6.13 -5.78
N PHE A 158 -4.81 5.11 -6.56
CA PHE A 158 -4.91 5.22 -8.01
C PHE A 158 -5.95 6.27 -8.43
N GLU A 159 -7.16 6.19 -7.90
CA GLU A 159 -8.24 7.16 -8.15
C GLU A 159 -7.84 8.58 -7.72
N SER A 160 -7.14 8.72 -6.60
CA SER A 160 -6.70 10.02 -6.11
C SER A 160 -5.67 10.68 -7.02
N ILE A 161 -4.79 9.88 -7.63
CA ILE A 161 -3.81 10.38 -8.62
C ILE A 161 -4.53 10.89 -9.87
N GLU A 162 -5.54 10.17 -10.36
CA GLU A 162 -6.34 10.64 -11.49
C GLU A 162 -7.07 11.95 -11.15
N LEU A 163 -7.69 12.05 -9.97
CA LEU A 163 -8.35 13.29 -9.52
C LEU A 163 -7.37 14.46 -9.43
N ASP A 164 -6.16 14.24 -8.95
CA ASP A 164 -5.12 15.27 -8.92
C ASP A 164 -4.71 15.69 -10.33
N GLN A 165 -4.57 14.75 -11.26
CA GLN A 165 -4.29 15.03 -12.66
C GLN A 165 -5.39 15.87 -13.32
N ILE A 166 -6.67 15.53 -13.07
CA ILE A 166 -7.83 16.31 -13.52
C ILE A 166 -7.78 17.73 -12.96
N ARG A 167 -7.55 17.90 -11.65
CA ARG A 167 -7.44 19.22 -10.99
C ARG A 167 -6.33 20.09 -11.59
N ARG A 168 -5.24 19.47 -12.02
CA ARG A 168 -4.10 20.15 -12.65
C ARG A 168 -4.27 20.35 -14.17
N GLY A 169 -5.35 19.83 -14.75
CA GLY A 169 -5.63 19.94 -16.19
C GLY A 169 -4.67 19.11 -17.08
N VAL A 170 -4.17 17.99 -16.56
CA VAL A 170 -3.25 17.09 -17.27
C VAL A 170 -4.02 16.04 -18.09
N VAL A 171 -5.20 15.65 -17.60
CA VAL A 171 -6.13 14.72 -18.26
C VAL A 171 -7.56 15.23 -18.20
#